data_8f6bc26ad52da65356d2f5a2ed6f94c7
#
_entry.id   8f6bc26ad52da65356d2f5a2ed6f94c7
#
_cell.length_a   1.000
_cell.length_b   1.000
_cell.length_c   1.000
_cell.angle_alpha   90.00
_cell.angle_beta   90.00
_cell.angle_gamma   90.00
#
_symmetry.space_group_name_H-M   'P 1'
#
loop_
_entity.id
_entity.type
_entity.pdbx_description
1 polymer ?
#
loop_
_entity_poly.entity_id
_entity_poly.type
_entity_poly.pdbx_seq_one_letter_code
_entity_poly.pdbx_strand_id
1 'polypeptide(L)'
;MDIKKLKKIIIFMSFIFLVAACSDNKPEKEQDIKTADSKNDVKEEVPINLPNTESISLTTAKSKGEKIKLRVERFISNREPIWIDLNSNKKMDENEDITPFVVPGMSAYRDYIIDSDVITIYGKINRFFCEENRITSIDLANNPSLTHLSCSDNNLQDLSLINNRNLVYLSCGKNNLTSIDFSQNFDLKEIFCDENLIRELDVSHIKVLTTLEAQKNKLKFLDMSKNTSLITLYCYENELTYLNTDNCENLKFLACSGNALTSIDTSSSPLLRKLWCANNKLENIDLSKNVNITFLVLNNNLLSELDISNNPGLKEFWCYKNNLSKLSLDGHENLEILSCYDNKLNSLDISHLPKLQECYCYNTNISELDVSKNNKLIRLSCGKNNLSQINCSNLKDLEFLYVSENSLTALDIGQNVNLTELDCGGNMLTELNLNSNRKLKELYCGNNKLKVLNTSNNVKLIYLYCKQNEITDIDLAKNTELQFLSVSENRLKFLNLRNNVKLEKLWCYDNLLMGLSVLNNKNIKLISCYNNQIKEKEMERLIKSLPTRPSEENGRFYVVDRRENSTDNNICTIQQVNDAKKKHWNVLKSDSGEFTGH
;
A
#
# COMPACT_ATOMS: atom_id res chain seq x y z
N MET A 1 -8.42 18.30 2.09
CA MET A 1 -7.63 17.21 1.45
C MET A 1 -8.49 15.96 1.39
N ASP A 2 -8.52 15.24 0.29
CA ASP A 2 -9.36 14.04 0.19
C ASP A 2 -8.73 12.92 1.04
N ILE A 3 -9.45 12.47 2.06
CA ILE A 3 -9.07 11.35 2.94
C ILE A 3 -8.64 10.12 2.14
N LYS A 4 -9.11 9.98 0.87
CA LYS A 4 -8.68 8.94 -0.05
C LYS A 4 -7.23 9.08 -0.54
N LYS A 5 -6.68 10.32 -0.62
CA LYS A 5 -5.26 10.54 -0.98
C LYS A 5 -4.34 10.21 0.20
N LEU A 6 -4.74 10.58 1.41
CA LEU A 6 -4.02 10.19 2.63
C LEU A 6 -4.03 8.66 2.81
N LYS A 7 -5.19 8.00 2.57
CA LYS A 7 -5.30 6.54 2.58
C LYS A 7 -4.42 5.88 1.50
N LYS A 8 -4.29 6.46 0.29
CA LYS A 8 -3.40 5.91 -0.75
C LYS A 8 -1.92 6.01 -0.36
N ILE A 9 -1.50 7.11 0.27
CA ILE A 9 -0.12 7.28 0.73
C ILE A 9 0.18 6.33 1.89
N ILE A 10 -0.74 6.19 2.83
CA ILE A 10 -0.60 5.29 4.00
C ILE A 10 -0.70 3.81 3.57
N ILE A 11 -1.61 3.45 2.65
CA ILE A 11 -1.75 2.07 2.13
C ILE A 11 -0.57 1.72 1.22
N PHE A 12 -0.04 2.67 0.42
CA PHE A 12 1.10 2.45 -0.45
C PHE A 12 2.40 2.26 0.34
N MET A 13 2.58 2.99 1.46
CA MET A 13 3.74 2.80 2.33
C MET A 13 3.67 1.50 3.13
N SER A 14 2.50 1.09 3.65
CA SER A 14 2.35 -0.21 4.32
C SER A 14 2.54 -1.41 3.37
N PHE A 15 2.30 -1.25 2.05
CA PHE A 15 2.48 -2.32 1.07
C PHE A 15 3.93 -2.40 0.54
N ILE A 16 4.64 -1.25 0.38
CA ILE A 16 6.02 -1.23 -0.12
C ILE A 16 7.01 -1.81 0.90
N PHE A 17 6.76 -1.62 2.20
CA PHE A 17 7.67 -2.14 3.23
C PHE A 17 7.51 -3.64 3.52
N LEU A 18 6.36 -4.26 3.20
CA LEU A 18 6.21 -5.72 3.29
C LEU A 18 6.95 -6.47 2.17
N VAL A 19 7.12 -5.83 0.99
CA VAL A 19 7.78 -6.44 -0.18
C VAL A 19 9.31 -6.24 -0.16
N ALA A 20 9.83 -5.22 0.53
CA ALA A 20 11.26 -4.92 0.56
C ALA A 20 12.09 -5.83 1.48
N ALA A 21 11.47 -6.63 2.33
CA ALA A 21 12.19 -7.54 3.25
C ALA A 21 12.55 -8.90 2.62
N CYS A 22 12.07 -9.20 1.41
CA CYS A 22 12.28 -10.47 0.72
C CYS A 22 13.05 -10.39 -0.61
N SER A 23 13.68 -9.24 -0.96
CA SER A 23 14.34 -9.08 -2.26
C SER A 23 15.83 -8.73 -2.18
N ASP A 24 16.62 -9.57 -1.51
CA ASP A 24 18.07 -9.57 -1.69
C ASP A 24 18.55 -10.92 -2.26
N ASN A 25 18.11 -11.24 -3.46
CA ASN A 25 18.79 -12.17 -4.36
C ASN A 25 18.43 -11.82 -5.80
N LYS A 26 19.29 -11.03 -6.45
CA LYS A 26 19.23 -10.80 -7.90
C LYS A 26 19.80 -12.02 -8.62
N PRO A 27 19.13 -12.55 -9.65
CA PRO A 27 19.72 -13.56 -10.52
C PRO A 27 20.73 -12.91 -11.48
N GLU A 28 21.88 -13.56 -11.62
CA GLU A 28 22.88 -13.24 -12.62
C GLU A 28 22.40 -13.59 -14.04
N LYS A 29 22.97 -12.88 -15.02
CA LYS A 29 22.58 -12.86 -16.42
C LYS A 29 22.82 -14.20 -17.11
N GLU A 30 21.84 -14.63 -17.90
CA GLU A 30 21.93 -15.72 -18.86
C GLU A 30 23.03 -15.47 -19.90
N GLN A 31 23.87 -16.48 -20.13
CA GLN A 31 24.71 -16.60 -21.32
C GLN A 31 24.15 -17.71 -22.20
N ASP A 32 23.86 -17.35 -23.45
CA ASP A 32 23.44 -18.25 -24.51
C ASP A 32 24.51 -19.32 -24.82
N ILE A 33 24.13 -20.58 -24.65
CA ILE A 33 24.93 -21.71 -25.14
C ILE A 33 24.20 -22.34 -26.34
N LYS A 34 24.83 -22.26 -27.50
CA LYS A 34 24.38 -22.85 -28.76
C LYS A 34 24.38 -24.37 -28.69
N THR A 35 23.30 -24.97 -29.13
CA THR A 35 23.13 -26.42 -29.31
C THR A 35 23.94 -26.92 -30.49
N ALA A 36 24.65 -28.03 -30.27
CA ALA A 36 25.26 -28.83 -31.34
C ALA A 36 24.41 -30.08 -31.60
N ASP A 37 24.10 -30.29 -32.86
CA ASP A 37 23.42 -31.49 -33.36
C ASP A 37 24.21 -32.76 -33.11
N SER A 38 23.57 -33.83 -32.63
CA SER A 38 24.07 -35.18 -32.75
C SER A 38 22.98 -36.19 -33.05
N LYS A 39 23.31 -37.06 -33.96
CA LYS A 39 22.59 -38.01 -34.79
C LYS A 39 21.78 -39.06 -34.00
N ASN A 40 20.72 -39.50 -34.67
CA ASN A 40 19.85 -40.64 -34.34
C ASN A 40 20.63 -41.94 -34.08
N ASP A 41 20.37 -42.54 -32.91
CA ASP A 41 20.49 -43.99 -32.71
C ASP A 41 19.12 -44.48 -32.13
N VAL A 42 18.48 -45.35 -32.89
CA VAL A 42 17.25 -46.04 -32.50
C VAL A 42 17.60 -47.00 -31.37
N LYS A 43 17.13 -46.77 -30.16
CA LYS A 43 17.20 -47.71 -29.04
C LYS A 43 15.88 -48.43 -28.91
N GLU A 44 15.96 -49.77 -28.84
CA GLU A 44 14.85 -50.67 -28.51
C GLU A 44 14.17 -50.27 -27.18
N GLU A 45 12.83 -50.25 -27.18
CA GLU A 45 12.02 -50.04 -26.01
C GLU A 45 12.24 -51.17 -24.99
N VAL A 46 12.88 -50.85 -23.87
CA VAL A 46 12.92 -51.73 -22.69
C VAL A 46 11.63 -51.45 -21.87
N PRO A 47 10.75 -52.42 -21.69
CA PRO A 47 9.58 -52.22 -20.82
C PRO A 47 10.06 -52.07 -19.38
N ILE A 48 9.93 -50.86 -18.84
CA ILE A 48 10.20 -50.60 -17.43
C ILE A 48 9.08 -51.26 -16.60
N ASN A 49 9.41 -52.28 -15.87
CA ASN A 49 8.54 -52.93 -14.91
C ASN A 49 8.40 -51.99 -13.71
N LEU A 50 7.20 -51.40 -13.50
CA LEU A 50 6.87 -50.33 -12.52
C LEU A 50 6.48 -50.75 -11.08
N PRO A 51 6.82 -51.92 -10.50
CA PRO A 51 6.48 -52.19 -9.10
C PRO A 51 7.51 -51.51 -8.18
N ASN A 52 7.05 -50.55 -7.37
CA ASN A 52 7.76 -49.82 -6.32
C ASN A 52 8.66 -48.63 -6.69
N THR A 53 8.47 -47.96 -7.82
CA THR A 53 9.17 -46.71 -8.11
C THR A 53 8.53 -45.54 -7.35
N GLU A 54 9.32 -44.81 -6.55
CA GLU A 54 8.83 -43.58 -5.91
C GLU A 54 8.22 -42.64 -6.96
N SER A 55 7.13 -41.97 -6.63
CA SER A 55 6.43 -41.09 -7.57
C SER A 55 5.68 -39.96 -6.87
N ILE A 56 5.46 -38.88 -7.61
CA ILE A 56 4.57 -37.76 -7.26
C ILE A 56 3.53 -37.65 -8.38
N SER A 57 2.24 -37.70 -8.04
CA SER A 57 1.15 -37.46 -9.00
C SER A 57 0.45 -36.16 -8.68
N LEU A 58 0.05 -35.43 -9.71
CA LEU A 58 -0.71 -34.19 -9.57
C LEU A 58 -1.83 -34.12 -10.63
N THR A 59 -2.94 -33.48 -10.25
CA THR A 59 -4.04 -33.16 -11.14
C THR A 59 -4.09 -31.65 -11.32
N THR A 60 -4.19 -31.18 -12.56
CA THR A 60 -4.26 -29.75 -12.87
C THR A 60 -5.58 -29.39 -13.57
N ALA A 61 -6.08 -28.18 -13.36
CA ALA A 61 -7.20 -27.61 -14.11
C ALA A 61 -6.77 -26.98 -15.45
N LYS A 62 -5.52 -27.15 -15.88
CA LYS A 62 -5.05 -26.77 -17.19
C LYS A 62 -5.55 -27.76 -18.24
N SER A 63 -5.81 -27.27 -19.46
CA SER A 63 -6.28 -28.10 -20.57
C SER A 63 -5.12 -28.75 -21.30
N LYS A 64 -5.39 -29.87 -21.98
CA LYS A 64 -4.46 -30.50 -22.93
C LYS A 64 -3.88 -29.46 -23.90
N GLY A 65 -2.57 -29.48 -24.08
CA GLY A 65 -1.82 -28.52 -24.91
C GLY A 65 -1.36 -27.25 -24.16
N GLU A 66 -1.85 -27.01 -22.92
CA GLU A 66 -1.30 -25.95 -22.06
C GLU A 66 0.04 -26.40 -21.47
N LYS A 67 0.78 -25.42 -20.91
CA LYS A 67 2.07 -25.68 -20.27
C LYS A 67 1.92 -25.81 -18.77
N ILE A 68 2.57 -26.80 -18.17
CA ILE A 68 2.86 -26.88 -16.76
C ILE A 68 4.34 -26.57 -16.52
N LYS A 69 4.64 -25.79 -15.48
CA LYS A 69 6.00 -25.36 -15.14
C LYS A 69 6.45 -26.03 -13.85
N LEU A 70 7.44 -26.88 -13.93
CA LEU A 70 7.94 -27.67 -12.80
C LEU A 70 9.46 -27.51 -12.61
N ARG A 71 9.89 -27.65 -11.36
CA ARG A 71 11.30 -27.83 -10.99
C ARG A 71 11.42 -29.07 -10.10
N VAL A 72 12.27 -29.98 -10.51
CA VAL A 72 12.51 -31.26 -9.85
C VAL A 72 13.99 -31.38 -9.50
N GLU A 73 14.30 -31.82 -8.28
CA GLU A 73 15.68 -32.06 -7.85
C GLU A 73 15.80 -33.44 -7.19
N ARG A 74 16.99 -34.03 -7.24
CA ARG A 74 17.31 -35.31 -6.62
C ARG A 74 18.56 -35.20 -5.75
N PHE A 75 18.79 -36.19 -4.87
CA PHE A 75 20.06 -36.29 -4.15
C PHE A 75 21.23 -36.59 -5.10
N ILE A 76 22.43 -36.10 -4.77
CA ILE A 76 23.65 -36.33 -5.54
C ILE A 76 23.96 -37.84 -5.68
N SER A 77 23.63 -38.62 -4.66
CA SER A 77 23.84 -40.06 -4.61
C SER A 77 22.87 -40.88 -5.48
N ASN A 78 21.74 -40.29 -5.85
CA ASN A 78 20.71 -40.99 -6.64
C ASN A 78 21.06 -40.90 -8.13
N ARG A 79 21.20 -42.07 -8.81
CA ARG A 79 21.46 -42.19 -10.24
C ARG A 79 20.31 -42.81 -11.02
N GLU A 80 19.19 -43.13 -10.32
CA GLU A 80 18.02 -43.69 -11.00
C GLU A 80 17.39 -42.66 -11.95
N PRO A 81 16.80 -43.12 -13.08
CA PRO A 81 16.12 -42.23 -14.00
C PRO A 81 14.96 -41.52 -13.33
N ILE A 82 14.75 -40.27 -13.74
CA ILE A 82 13.56 -39.49 -13.36
C ILE A 82 12.85 -39.09 -14.66
N TRP A 83 11.58 -39.40 -14.74
CA TRP A 83 10.79 -39.11 -15.92
C TRP A 83 9.39 -38.64 -15.55
N ILE A 84 8.73 -37.95 -16.49
CA ILE A 84 7.44 -37.32 -16.31
C ILE A 84 6.44 -37.90 -17.30
N ASP A 85 5.35 -38.50 -16.82
CA ASP A 85 4.24 -39.02 -17.61
C ASP A 85 3.24 -37.86 -17.85
N LEU A 86 3.28 -37.30 -19.04
CA LEU A 86 2.49 -36.13 -19.43
C LEU A 86 1.13 -36.50 -20.04
N ASN A 87 0.93 -37.77 -20.38
CA ASN A 87 -0.27 -38.29 -21.04
C ASN A 87 -1.00 -39.38 -20.25
N SER A 88 -0.53 -39.70 -19.04
CA SER A 88 -1.06 -40.72 -18.11
C SER A 88 -1.08 -42.15 -18.68
N ASN A 89 -0.17 -42.49 -19.59
CA ASN A 89 -0.11 -43.83 -20.20
C ASN A 89 0.75 -44.82 -19.38
N LYS A 90 1.44 -44.35 -18.33
CA LYS A 90 2.35 -45.10 -17.45
C LYS A 90 3.55 -45.72 -18.17
N LYS A 91 3.97 -45.11 -19.26
CA LYS A 91 5.17 -45.48 -20.03
C LYS A 91 6.02 -44.23 -20.23
N MET A 92 7.32 -44.41 -20.29
CA MET A 92 8.23 -43.30 -20.57
C MET A 92 8.31 -43.11 -22.10
N ASP A 93 7.70 -42.07 -22.61
CA ASP A 93 7.76 -41.69 -24.02
C ASP A 93 9.03 -40.88 -24.33
N GLU A 94 9.33 -40.66 -25.61
CA GLU A 94 10.61 -40.09 -26.08
C GLU A 94 11.00 -38.75 -25.43
N ASN A 95 10.02 -37.92 -25.05
CA ASN A 95 10.27 -36.58 -24.49
C ASN A 95 10.02 -36.51 -22.96
N GLU A 96 9.83 -37.64 -22.29
CA GLU A 96 9.47 -37.71 -20.88
C GLU A 96 10.63 -38.00 -19.94
N ASP A 97 11.82 -38.43 -20.47
CA ASP A 97 13.03 -38.52 -19.64
C ASP A 97 13.57 -37.14 -19.28
N ILE A 98 13.40 -36.78 -18.00
CA ILE A 98 13.92 -35.53 -17.46
C ILE A 98 15.20 -35.68 -16.66
N THR A 99 15.75 -36.90 -16.58
CA THR A 99 16.99 -37.24 -15.84
C THR A 99 18.17 -36.30 -16.15
N PRO A 100 18.43 -35.91 -17.42
CA PRO A 100 19.53 -35.02 -17.76
C PRO A 100 19.39 -33.61 -17.19
N PHE A 101 18.20 -33.21 -16.84
CA PHE A 101 17.86 -31.85 -16.35
C PHE A 101 17.68 -31.76 -14.84
N VAL A 102 17.67 -32.91 -14.17
CA VAL A 102 17.48 -33.00 -12.70
C VAL A 102 18.85 -33.04 -12.03
N VAL A 103 19.41 -31.85 -11.80
CA VAL A 103 20.75 -31.68 -11.21
C VAL A 103 20.59 -31.20 -9.76
N PRO A 104 21.24 -31.88 -8.78
CA PRO A 104 21.16 -31.50 -7.38
C PRO A 104 21.58 -30.04 -7.14
N GLY A 105 20.65 -29.24 -6.56
CA GLY A 105 20.88 -27.84 -6.22
C GLY A 105 21.01 -26.87 -7.39
N MET A 106 20.88 -27.33 -8.63
CA MET A 106 21.06 -26.52 -9.84
C MET A 106 19.95 -26.67 -10.89
N SER A 107 18.88 -27.42 -10.59
CA SER A 107 17.76 -27.59 -11.52
C SER A 107 17.01 -26.26 -11.72
N ALA A 108 16.72 -25.91 -12.96
CA ALA A 108 15.86 -24.79 -13.32
C ALA A 108 14.40 -25.22 -13.46
N TYR A 109 13.47 -24.26 -13.39
CA TYR A 109 12.09 -24.49 -13.82
C TYR A 109 12.04 -24.77 -15.31
N ARG A 110 11.20 -25.73 -15.71
CA ARG A 110 10.94 -26.10 -17.10
C ARG A 110 9.46 -26.16 -17.39
N ASP A 111 9.12 -25.77 -18.62
CA ASP A 111 7.79 -25.88 -19.18
C ASP A 111 7.62 -27.24 -19.85
N TYR A 112 6.53 -27.93 -19.56
CA TYR A 112 6.10 -29.18 -20.19
C TYR A 112 4.72 -28.97 -20.78
N ILE A 113 4.51 -29.42 -22.03
CA ILE A 113 3.18 -29.42 -22.67
C ILE A 113 2.45 -30.67 -22.19
N ILE A 114 1.29 -30.49 -21.58
CA ILE A 114 0.52 -31.60 -21.01
C ILE A 114 -0.46 -32.17 -22.03
N ASP A 115 -0.65 -33.47 -21.98
CA ASP A 115 -1.59 -34.22 -22.80
C ASP A 115 -2.70 -34.89 -21.97
N SER A 116 -2.58 -34.81 -20.63
CA SER A 116 -3.55 -35.23 -19.63
C SER A 116 -3.69 -34.20 -18.52
N ASP A 117 -4.79 -34.16 -17.80
CA ASP A 117 -4.98 -33.42 -16.56
C ASP A 117 -4.28 -34.06 -15.37
N VAL A 118 -3.93 -35.37 -15.45
CA VAL A 118 -3.13 -36.09 -14.47
C VAL A 118 -1.73 -36.27 -14.99
N ILE A 119 -0.74 -35.86 -14.19
CA ILE A 119 0.68 -35.91 -14.52
C ILE A 119 1.38 -36.64 -13.38
N THR A 120 2.24 -37.61 -13.72
CA THR A 120 3.00 -38.35 -12.70
C THR A 120 4.50 -38.22 -12.98
N ILE A 121 5.26 -37.85 -11.96
CA ILE A 121 6.73 -37.81 -12.01
C ILE A 121 7.26 -39.04 -11.26
N TYR A 122 7.94 -39.90 -11.97
CA TYR A 122 8.53 -41.13 -11.44
C TYR A 122 9.99 -40.96 -11.11
N GLY A 123 10.42 -41.52 -10.00
CA GLY A 123 11.78 -41.53 -9.50
C GLY A 123 11.89 -40.89 -8.12
N LYS A 124 13.06 -41.07 -7.51
CA LYS A 124 13.35 -40.60 -6.15
C LYS A 124 13.67 -39.09 -6.14
N ILE A 125 12.65 -38.30 -5.77
CA ILE A 125 12.69 -36.83 -5.78
C ILE A 125 12.87 -36.33 -4.34
N ASN A 126 13.83 -35.41 -4.11
CA ASN A 126 14.00 -34.80 -2.80
C ASN A 126 13.51 -33.36 -2.73
N ARG A 127 13.41 -32.65 -3.85
CA ARG A 127 12.83 -31.30 -3.92
C ARG A 127 11.89 -31.20 -5.10
N PHE A 128 10.68 -30.72 -4.84
CA PHE A 128 9.64 -30.57 -5.85
C PHE A 128 8.98 -29.20 -5.75
N PHE A 129 8.90 -28.50 -6.90
CA PHE A 129 8.37 -27.16 -7.01
C PHE A 129 7.40 -27.12 -8.19
N CYS A 130 6.13 -26.74 -7.92
CA CYS A 130 5.04 -26.81 -8.89
C CYS A 130 4.05 -25.63 -8.73
N GLU A 131 4.56 -24.45 -8.40
CA GLU A 131 3.78 -23.25 -8.18
C GLU A 131 3.09 -22.78 -9.47
N GLU A 132 1.98 -22.04 -9.34
CA GLU A 132 1.26 -21.34 -10.43
C GLU A 132 0.77 -22.25 -11.56
N ASN A 133 0.36 -23.49 -11.24
CA ASN A 133 -0.04 -24.49 -12.23
C ASN A 133 -1.51 -24.88 -12.21
N ARG A 134 -2.37 -24.18 -11.46
CA ARG A 134 -3.78 -24.54 -11.24
C ARG A 134 -3.97 -25.99 -10.78
N ILE A 135 -3.03 -26.50 -9.97
CA ILE A 135 -3.09 -27.86 -9.43
C ILE A 135 -4.25 -27.95 -8.45
N THR A 136 -5.11 -28.94 -8.64
CA THR A 136 -6.29 -29.21 -7.81
C THR A 136 -6.08 -30.33 -6.81
N SER A 137 -5.11 -31.23 -7.07
CA SER A 137 -4.75 -32.33 -6.18
C SER A 137 -3.28 -32.71 -6.38
N ILE A 138 -2.63 -33.15 -5.31
CA ILE A 138 -1.25 -33.66 -5.33
C ILE A 138 -1.16 -34.89 -4.43
N ASP A 139 -0.67 -36.00 -4.98
CA ASP A 139 -0.38 -37.22 -4.23
C ASP A 139 1.14 -37.39 -4.06
N LEU A 140 1.57 -37.34 -2.81
CA LEU A 140 2.97 -37.44 -2.38
C LEU A 140 3.26 -38.76 -1.63
N ALA A 141 2.24 -39.64 -1.51
CA ALA A 141 2.31 -40.81 -0.64
C ALA A 141 3.45 -41.76 -1.01
N ASN A 142 3.79 -41.86 -2.28
CA ASN A 142 4.82 -42.74 -2.79
C ASN A 142 6.21 -42.07 -2.91
N ASN A 143 6.41 -40.88 -2.35
CA ASN A 143 7.73 -40.21 -2.35
C ASN A 143 8.17 -39.80 -0.92
N PRO A 144 8.53 -40.75 -0.06
CA PRO A 144 8.98 -40.46 1.31
C PRO A 144 10.33 -39.73 1.36
N SER A 145 11.06 -39.66 0.25
CA SER A 145 12.36 -38.97 0.14
C SER A 145 12.28 -37.47 0.07
N LEU A 146 11.06 -36.90 -0.02
CA LEU A 146 10.83 -35.47 -0.19
C LEU A 146 11.28 -34.67 1.04
N THR A 147 12.14 -33.67 0.82
CA THR A 147 12.65 -32.75 1.84
C THR A 147 12.14 -31.31 1.66
N HIS A 148 11.86 -30.92 0.42
CA HIS A 148 11.34 -29.60 0.08
C HIS A 148 10.16 -29.73 -0.88
N LEU A 149 9.06 -29.10 -0.52
CA LEU A 149 7.87 -29.00 -1.34
C LEU A 149 7.47 -27.53 -1.49
N SER A 150 7.28 -27.09 -2.72
CA SER A 150 6.61 -25.83 -3.01
C SER A 150 5.49 -26.07 -4.02
N CYS A 151 4.26 -25.85 -3.55
CA CYS A 151 3.02 -25.99 -4.33
C CYS A 151 2.11 -24.76 -4.16
N SER A 152 2.69 -23.60 -3.88
CA SER A 152 1.97 -22.33 -3.71
C SER A 152 1.28 -21.87 -4.99
N ASP A 153 0.29 -20.99 -4.84
CA ASP A 153 -0.46 -20.39 -5.95
C ASP A 153 -1.08 -21.45 -6.89
N ASN A 154 -1.87 -22.34 -6.26
CA ASN A 154 -2.60 -23.41 -6.91
C ASN A 154 -4.06 -23.45 -6.40
N ASN A 155 -4.79 -24.51 -6.69
CA ASN A 155 -6.20 -24.68 -6.35
C ASN A 155 -6.43 -25.86 -5.37
N LEU A 156 -5.41 -26.20 -4.57
CA LEU A 156 -5.47 -27.33 -3.64
C LEU A 156 -6.51 -27.09 -2.55
N GLN A 157 -7.38 -28.08 -2.31
CA GLN A 157 -8.35 -28.08 -1.21
C GLN A 157 -7.87 -28.90 -0.01
N ASP A 158 -6.99 -29.85 -0.26
CA ASP A 158 -6.32 -30.69 0.73
C ASP A 158 -4.85 -30.93 0.36
N LEU A 159 -4.03 -31.29 1.34
CA LEU A 159 -2.63 -31.66 1.18
C LEU A 159 -2.23 -32.65 2.26
N SER A 160 -2.00 -33.91 1.87
CA SER A 160 -1.54 -34.95 2.80
C SER A 160 -0.01 -35.05 2.81
N LEU A 161 0.59 -34.91 3.99
CA LEU A 161 2.04 -34.95 4.22
C LEU A 161 2.47 -36.15 5.10
N ILE A 162 1.55 -37.05 5.40
CA ILE A 162 1.73 -38.12 6.41
C ILE A 162 2.92 -39.04 6.10
N ASN A 163 3.22 -39.28 4.82
CA ASN A 163 4.32 -40.13 4.38
C ASN A 163 5.65 -39.34 4.12
N ASN A 164 5.62 -38.01 4.15
CA ASN A 164 6.77 -37.18 3.82
C ASN A 164 7.50 -36.68 5.08
N ARG A 165 7.93 -37.62 5.91
CA ARG A 165 8.50 -37.35 7.25
C ARG A 165 9.81 -36.58 7.23
N ASN A 166 10.50 -36.57 6.08
CA ASN A 166 11.79 -35.93 5.89
C ASN A 166 11.66 -34.45 5.43
N LEU A 167 10.42 -33.90 5.38
CA LEU A 167 10.21 -32.51 4.98
C LEU A 167 10.88 -31.55 5.96
N VAL A 168 11.67 -30.63 5.38
CA VAL A 168 12.38 -29.54 6.07
C VAL A 168 11.78 -28.19 5.67
N TYR A 169 11.26 -28.09 4.45
CA TYR A 169 10.69 -26.90 3.85
C TYR A 169 9.35 -27.21 3.19
N LEU A 170 8.33 -26.42 3.52
CA LEU A 170 7.02 -26.47 2.90
C LEU A 170 6.54 -25.07 2.51
N SER A 171 6.20 -24.90 1.25
CA SER A 171 5.47 -23.72 0.76
C SER A 171 4.20 -24.17 0.04
N CYS A 172 3.04 -23.88 0.65
CA CYS A 172 1.71 -24.21 0.13
C CYS A 172 0.74 -23.02 0.23
N GLY A 173 1.29 -21.80 0.32
CA GLY A 173 0.50 -20.58 0.36
C GLY A 173 -0.35 -20.38 -0.89
N LYS A 174 -1.37 -19.49 -0.81
CA LYS A 174 -2.28 -19.19 -1.92
C LYS A 174 -2.91 -20.41 -2.55
N ASN A 175 -3.63 -21.15 -1.70
CA ASN A 175 -4.44 -22.31 -2.07
C ASN A 175 -5.81 -22.20 -1.40
N ASN A 176 -6.60 -23.30 -1.39
CA ASN A 176 -7.90 -23.36 -0.75
C ASN A 176 -7.91 -24.34 0.44
N LEU A 177 -6.75 -24.54 1.07
CA LEU A 177 -6.58 -25.50 2.17
C LEU A 177 -7.37 -25.06 3.40
N THR A 178 -8.14 -25.96 3.99
CA THR A 178 -8.92 -25.72 5.22
C THR A 178 -8.23 -26.22 6.48
N SER A 179 -7.31 -27.16 6.33
CA SER A 179 -6.44 -27.73 7.37
C SER A 179 -5.19 -28.32 6.75
N ILE A 180 -4.15 -28.53 7.57
CA ILE A 180 -2.94 -29.28 7.22
C ILE A 180 -2.55 -30.11 8.43
N ASP A 181 -2.32 -31.42 8.25
CA ASP A 181 -1.83 -32.30 9.30
C ASP A 181 -0.30 -32.41 9.23
N PHE A 182 0.37 -31.88 10.23
CA PHE A 182 1.82 -31.96 10.38
C PHE A 182 2.30 -33.07 11.30
N SER A 183 1.43 -33.91 11.85
CA SER A 183 1.72 -34.87 12.93
C SER A 183 2.92 -35.79 12.69
N GLN A 184 3.37 -35.94 11.46
CA GLN A 184 4.52 -36.76 11.08
C GLN A 184 5.76 -35.99 10.61
N ASN A 185 5.70 -34.64 10.57
CA ASN A 185 6.72 -33.80 9.92
C ASN A 185 7.57 -33.05 10.96
N PHE A 186 8.32 -33.77 11.77
CA PHE A 186 9.08 -33.27 12.92
C PHE A 186 10.29 -32.38 12.53
N ASP A 187 10.80 -32.50 11.30
CA ASP A 187 12.02 -31.86 10.83
C ASP A 187 11.75 -30.54 10.07
N LEU A 188 10.49 -30.11 9.95
CA LEU A 188 10.14 -28.86 9.28
C LEU A 188 10.77 -27.68 10.00
N LYS A 189 11.53 -26.89 9.25
CA LYS A 189 12.14 -25.63 9.70
C LYS A 189 11.39 -24.41 9.21
N GLU A 190 10.84 -24.48 8.02
CA GLU A 190 10.15 -23.37 7.39
C GLU A 190 8.81 -23.83 6.82
N ILE A 191 7.73 -23.15 7.23
CA ILE A 191 6.36 -23.40 6.78
C ILE A 191 5.77 -22.09 6.28
N PHE A 192 5.37 -22.08 5.00
CA PHE A 192 4.67 -20.99 4.33
C PHE A 192 3.30 -21.52 3.88
N CYS A 193 2.25 -21.22 4.64
CA CYS A 193 0.88 -21.66 4.40
C CYS A 193 -0.11 -20.48 4.36
N ASP A 194 0.40 -19.31 4.02
CA ASP A 194 -0.35 -18.08 3.92
C ASP A 194 -1.43 -18.10 2.81
N GLU A 195 -2.39 -17.18 2.90
CA GLU A 195 -3.46 -17.02 1.90
C GLU A 195 -4.19 -18.34 1.59
N ASN A 196 -4.69 -19.00 2.66
CA ASN A 196 -5.51 -20.20 2.63
C ASN A 196 -6.80 -20.00 3.44
N LEU A 197 -7.51 -21.07 3.77
CA LEU A 197 -8.74 -21.08 4.54
C LEU A 197 -8.57 -21.85 5.86
N ILE A 198 -7.33 -21.99 6.36
CA ILE A 198 -6.96 -22.79 7.51
C ILE A 198 -7.58 -22.19 8.78
N ARG A 199 -8.25 -23.04 9.57
CA ARG A 199 -8.95 -22.64 10.79
C ARG A 199 -8.20 -23.01 12.07
N GLU A 200 -7.44 -24.07 12.02
CA GLU A 200 -6.63 -24.60 13.12
C GLU A 200 -5.28 -25.05 12.59
N LEU A 201 -4.22 -24.84 13.36
CA LEU A 201 -2.86 -25.18 12.99
C LEU A 201 -2.09 -25.66 14.22
N ASP A 202 -1.79 -26.97 14.28
CA ASP A 202 -0.96 -27.55 15.32
C ASP A 202 0.45 -27.82 14.80
N VAL A 203 1.41 -27.06 15.29
CA VAL A 203 2.85 -27.20 15.03
C VAL A 203 3.62 -27.47 16.32
N SER A 204 2.96 -27.81 17.42
CA SER A 204 3.52 -27.89 18.76
C SER A 204 4.63 -28.95 18.91
N HIS A 205 4.64 -29.96 18.08
CA HIS A 205 5.64 -31.03 18.04
C HIS A 205 6.88 -30.71 17.21
N ILE A 206 6.84 -29.64 16.36
CA ILE A 206 7.93 -29.23 15.46
C ILE A 206 8.92 -28.34 16.20
N LYS A 207 9.83 -28.93 16.97
CA LYS A 207 10.75 -28.15 17.85
C LYS A 207 11.81 -27.34 17.10
N VAL A 208 12.11 -27.73 15.86
CA VAL A 208 13.14 -27.10 15.02
C VAL A 208 12.58 -25.98 14.12
N LEU A 209 11.29 -25.68 14.23
CA LEU A 209 10.62 -24.66 13.42
C LEU A 209 11.23 -23.29 13.69
N THR A 210 11.75 -22.65 12.63
CA THR A 210 12.35 -21.31 12.68
C THR A 210 11.48 -20.24 12.05
N THR A 211 10.67 -20.61 11.05
CA THR A 211 9.81 -19.69 10.33
C THR A 211 8.42 -20.27 10.12
N LEU A 212 7.40 -19.53 10.55
CA LEU A 212 6.01 -19.79 10.23
C LEU A 212 5.37 -18.57 9.59
N GLU A 213 4.92 -18.70 8.34
CA GLU A 213 4.06 -17.76 7.66
C GLU A 213 2.67 -18.36 7.45
N ALA A 214 1.71 -17.93 8.26
CA ALA A 214 0.33 -18.39 8.27
C ALA A 214 -0.67 -17.22 8.18
N GLN A 215 -0.23 -16.10 7.67
CA GLN A 215 -1.07 -14.91 7.49
C GLN A 215 -2.19 -15.13 6.46
N LYS A 216 -3.26 -14.34 6.57
CA LYS A 216 -4.42 -14.39 5.68
C LYS A 216 -5.06 -15.78 5.62
N ASN A 217 -5.37 -16.29 6.80
CA ASN A 217 -6.12 -17.53 7.02
C ASN A 217 -7.37 -17.24 7.88
N LYS A 218 -7.91 -18.26 8.55
CA LYS A 218 -9.10 -18.18 9.43
C LYS A 218 -8.78 -18.67 10.85
N LEU A 219 -7.51 -18.54 11.27
CA LEU A 219 -7.05 -18.97 12.58
C LEU A 219 -7.68 -18.12 13.68
N LYS A 220 -8.26 -18.77 14.69
CA LYS A 220 -8.82 -18.11 15.89
C LYS A 220 -7.90 -18.20 17.10
N PHE A 221 -7.00 -19.16 17.07
CA PHE A 221 -6.06 -19.48 18.12
C PHE A 221 -4.74 -19.94 17.51
N LEU A 222 -3.60 -19.54 18.10
CA LEU A 222 -2.29 -20.02 17.70
C LEU A 222 -1.38 -20.11 18.93
N ASP A 223 -0.86 -21.30 19.20
CA ASP A 223 0.07 -21.56 20.30
C ASP A 223 1.44 -21.98 19.76
N MET A 224 2.44 -21.12 19.97
CA MET A 224 3.83 -21.35 19.58
C MET A 224 4.73 -21.70 20.76
N SER A 225 4.19 -21.91 21.98
CA SER A 225 4.97 -22.09 23.21
C SER A 225 5.90 -23.32 23.20
N LYS A 226 5.73 -24.22 22.24
CA LYS A 226 6.57 -25.40 22.04
C LYS A 226 7.61 -25.24 20.94
N ASN A 227 7.56 -24.15 20.15
CA ASN A 227 8.44 -23.91 19.01
C ASN A 227 9.61 -22.99 19.42
N THR A 228 10.44 -23.48 20.33
CA THR A 228 11.52 -22.69 20.98
C THR A 228 12.61 -22.21 20.03
N SER A 229 12.71 -22.76 18.82
CA SER A 229 13.64 -22.31 17.78
C SER A 229 13.09 -21.17 16.89
N LEU A 230 11.85 -20.72 17.14
CA LEU A 230 11.15 -19.78 16.26
C LEU A 230 11.86 -18.43 16.19
N ILE A 231 12.11 -17.94 14.98
CA ILE A 231 12.76 -16.66 14.69
C ILE A 231 11.76 -15.68 14.04
N THR A 232 10.90 -16.19 13.16
CA THR A 232 9.93 -15.41 12.40
C THR A 232 8.54 -16.01 12.53
N LEU A 233 7.57 -15.18 12.93
CA LEU A 233 6.16 -15.53 12.97
C LEU A 233 5.33 -14.45 12.26
N TYR A 234 4.69 -14.82 11.15
CA TYR A 234 3.72 -13.99 10.46
C TYR A 234 2.35 -14.67 10.50
N CYS A 235 1.42 -14.08 11.25
CA CYS A 235 0.05 -14.56 11.43
C CYS A 235 -0.98 -13.41 11.29
N TYR A 236 -0.62 -12.37 10.56
CA TYR A 236 -1.49 -11.22 10.34
C TYR A 236 -2.69 -11.55 9.44
N GLU A 237 -3.74 -10.73 9.51
CA GLU A 237 -5.00 -10.94 8.75
C GLU A 237 -5.58 -12.35 8.95
N ASN A 238 -5.79 -12.70 10.23
CA ASN A 238 -6.52 -13.88 10.70
C ASN A 238 -7.71 -13.44 11.58
N GLU A 239 -8.29 -14.37 12.33
CA GLU A 239 -9.35 -14.15 13.30
C GLU A 239 -8.87 -14.40 14.75
N LEU A 240 -7.56 -14.25 15.00
CA LEU A 240 -6.94 -14.61 16.29
C LEU A 240 -7.51 -13.76 17.43
N THR A 241 -8.03 -14.46 18.43
CA THR A 241 -8.39 -13.89 19.73
C THR A 241 -7.33 -14.20 20.79
N TYR A 242 -6.44 -15.16 20.50
CA TYR A 242 -5.34 -15.58 21.37
C TYR A 242 -4.12 -15.96 20.53
N LEU A 243 -2.96 -15.46 20.96
CA LEU A 243 -1.65 -15.81 20.43
C LEU A 243 -0.69 -16.05 21.59
N ASN A 244 -0.13 -17.25 21.69
CA ASN A 244 0.86 -17.58 22.69
C ASN A 244 2.26 -17.69 22.08
N THR A 245 3.19 -16.87 22.56
CA THR A 245 4.61 -16.89 22.17
C THR A 245 5.55 -17.19 23.33
N ASP A 246 5.05 -17.83 24.39
CA ASP A 246 5.86 -18.26 25.53
C ASP A 246 7.02 -19.15 25.06
N ASN A 247 8.17 -19.01 25.70
CA ASN A 247 9.41 -19.76 25.39
C ASN A 247 9.98 -19.52 23.97
N CYS A 248 9.47 -18.55 23.21
CA CYS A 248 10.02 -18.19 21.90
C CYS A 248 11.20 -17.20 22.05
N GLU A 249 12.24 -17.60 22.79
CA GLU A 249 13.39 -16.72 23.14
C GLU A 249 14.17 -16.21 21.92
N ASN A 250 14.11 -16.94 20.79
CA ASN A 250 14.79 -16.60 19.55
C ASN A 250 13.97 -15.70 18.60
N LEU A 251 12.72 -15.39 18.95
CA LEU A 251 11.82 -14.61 18.09
C LEU A 251 12.34 -13.19 17.86
N LYS A 252 12.53 -12.84 16.59
CA LYS A 252 13.03 -11.53 16.13
C LYS A 252 11.99 -10.73 15.36
N PHE A 253 11.08 -11.42 14.69
CA PHE A 253 10.09 -10.81 13.80
C PHE A 253 8.71 -11.39 14.11
N LEU A 254 7.80 -10.55 14.61
CA LEU A 254 6.43 -10.92 14.92
C LEU A 254 5.46 -9.98 14.20
N ALA A 255 4.62 -10.55 13.32
CA ALA A 255 3.55 -9.82 12.65
C ALA A 255 2.20 -10.49 12.93
N CYS A 256 1.37 -9.85 13.76
CA CYS A 256 0.04 -10.30 14.14
C CYS A 256 -1.05 -9.24 13.89
N SER A 257 -0.78 -8.27 13.01
CA SER A 257 -1.72 -7.21 12.65
C SER A 257 -3.03 -7.75 12.04
N GLY A 258 -4.14 -7.01 12.16
CA GLY A 258 -5.41 -7.41 11.54
C GLY A 258 -6.01 -8.67 12.14
N ASN A 259 -6.05 -8.75 13.46
CA ASN A 259 -6.65 -9.82 14.24
C ASN A 259 -7.67 -9.25 15.26
N ALA A 260 -8.10 -10.06 16.21
CA ALA A 260 -9.02 -9.69 17.28
C ALA A 260 -8.37 -9.80 18.67
N LEU A 261 -7.03 -9.67 18.76
CA LEU A 261 -6.27 -9.79 20.00
C LEU A 261 -6.62 -8.67 20.98
N THR A 262 -6.92 -9.01 22.22
CA THR A 262 -7.13 -8.03 23.31
C THR A 262 -5.87 -7.83 24.15
N SER A 263 -4.95 -8.79 24.12
CA SER A 263 -3.63 -8.72 24.75
C SER A 263 -2.62 -9.56 23.96
N ILE A 264 -1.35 -9.28 24.16
CA ILE A 264 -0.24 -10.08 23.66
C ILE A 264 0.89 -10.03 24.69
N ASP A 265 1.44 -11.20 25.04
CA ASP A 265 2.64 -11.29 25.86
C ASP A 265 3.86 -11.57 24.97
N THR A 266 4.83 -10.65 25.02
CA THR A 266 6.10 -10.77 24.30
C THR A 266 7.30 -10.88 25.25
N SER A 267 7.06 -11.05 26.55
CA SER A 267 8.10 -11.06 27.59
C SER A 267 9.13 -12.17 27.40
N SER A 268 8.70 -13.32 26.83
CA SER A 268 9.58 -14.45 26.49
C SER A 268 10.42 -14.24 25.23
N SER A 269 10.34 -13.07 24.57
CA SER A 269 11.02 -12.82 23.29
C SER A 269 11.98 -11.63 23.37
N PRO A 270 13.09 -11.70 24.15
CA PRO A 270 13.99 -10.58 24.39
C PRO A 270 14.79 -10.14 23.14
N LEU A 271 14.87 -11.00 22.11
CA LEU A 271 15.54 -10.69 20.85
C LEU A 271 14.65 -10.03 19.82
N LEU A 272 13.39 -9.70 20.17
CA LEU A 272 12.43 -9.10 19.26
C LEU A 272 12.93 -7.76 18.74
N ARG A 273 12.96 -7.62 17.41
CA ARG A 273 13.44 -6.43 16.69
C ARG A 273 12.32 -5.69 15.99
N LYS A 274 11.34 -6.43 15.48
CA LYS A 274 10.20 -5.86 14.75
C LYS A 274 8.91 -6.47 15.24
N LEU A 275 7.97 -5.61 15.62
CA LEU A 275 6.66 -5.98 16.11
C LEU A 275 5.58 -5.24 15.33
N TRP A 276 4.74 -5.97 14.61
CA TRP A 276 3.55 -5.47 13.93
C TRP A 276 2.29 -6.03 14.58
N CYS A 277 1.59 -5.21 15.35
CA CYS A 277 0.35 -5.54 16.05
C CYS A 277 -0.79 -4.56 15.75
N ALA A 278 -0.74 -3.88 14.59
CA ALA A 278 -1.79 -2.95 14.19
C ALA A 278 -3.15 -3.63 14.00
N ASN A 279 -4.23 -2.85 14.04
CA ASN A 279 -5.58 -3.35 13.76
C ASN A 279 -5.98 -4.56 14.63
N ASN A 280 -5.83 -4.41 15.93
CA ASN A 280 -6.28 -5.35 16.96
C ASN A 280 -7.19 -4.64 17.98
N LYS A 281 -7.39 -5.23 19.14
CA LYS A 281 -8.19 -4.67 20.25
C LYS A 281 -7.34 -4.55 21.52
N LEU A 282 -6.03 -4.30 21.37
CA LEU A 282 -5.11 -4.22 22.50
C LEU A 282 -5.45 -3.01 23.37
N GLU A 283 -5.70 -3.23 24.65
CA GLU A 283 -5.92 -2.19 25.66
C GLU A 283 -4.61 -1.79 26.36
N ASN A 284 -3.65 -2.70 26.43
CA ASN A 284 -2.29 -2.49 26.96
C ASN A 284 -1.30 -3.42 26.25
N ILE A 285 -0.01 -3.13 26.40
CA ILE A 285 1.11 -3.98 25.98
C ILE A 285 2.33 -3.67 26.86
N ASP A 286 3.00 -4.72 27.36
CA ASP A 286 4.28 -4.60 28.08
C ASP A 286 5.43 -4.93 27.13
N LEU A 287 6.31 -3.93 26.90
CA LEU A 287 7.49 -4.05 26.05
C LEU A 287 8.80 -3.98 26.86
N SER A 288 8.73 -4.04 28.18
CA SER A 288 9.88 -3.84 29.07
C SER A 288 11.00 -4.88 28.88
N LYS A 289 10.70 -6.06 28.37
CA LYS A 289 11.66 -7.13 28.07
C LYS A 289 12.20 -7.09 26.63
N ASN A 290 11.57 -6.31 25.73
CA ASN A 290 11.89 -6.31 24.30
C ASN A 290 12.83 -5.15 23.93
N VAL A 291 13.94 -5.03 24.63
CA VAL A 291 14.87 -3.89 24.54
C VAL A 291 15.52 -3.68 23.16
N ASN A 292 15.45 -4.68 22.30
CA ASN A 292 16.04 -4.68 20.97
C ASN A 292 15.09 -4.19 19.86
N ILE A 293 13.86 -3.77 20.19
CA ILE A 293 12.89 -3.30 19.20
C ILE A 293 13.40 -2.05 18.51
N THR A 294 13.41 -2.09 17.18
CA THR A 294 13.75 -0.97 16.30
C THR A 294 12.59 -0.52 15.42
N PHE A 295 11.59 -1.36 15.25
CA PHE A 295 10.40 -1.12 14.45
C PHE A 295 9.16 -1.57 15.22
N LEU A 296 8.25 -0.63 15.52
CA LEU A 296 7.07 -0.88 16.36
C LEU A 296 5.81 -0.31 15.71
N VAL A 297 4.84 -1.18 15.44
CA VAL A 297 3.56 -0.82 14.80
C VAL A 297 2.40 -1.29 15.68
N LEU A 298 1.75 -0.35 16.35
CA LEU A 298 0.64 -0.56 17.30
C LEU A 298 -0.61 0.25 16.94
N ASN A 299 -0.65 0.82 15.76
CA ASN A 299 -1.75 1.68 15.34
C ASN A 299 -3.09 0.94 15.25
N ASN A 300 -4.17 1.69 15.40
CA ASN A 300 -5.54 1.18 15.35
C ASN A 300 -5.77 0.06 16.37
N ASN A 301 -5.55 0.39 17.64
CA ASN A 301 -5.82 -0.40 18.83
C ASN A 301 -6.62 0.43 19.85
N LEU A 302 -6.74 -0.01 21.09
CA LEU A 302 -7.48 0.64 22.16
C LEU A 302 -6.55 1.15 23.28
N LEU A 303 -5.24 1.30 23.02
CA LEU A 303 -4.24 1.69 24.00
C LEU A 303 -4.55 3.06 24.60
N SER A 304 -4.68 3.15 25.92
CA SER A 304 -4.79 4.41 26.67
C SER A 304 -3.47 4.89 27.24
N GLU A 305 -2.55 3.97 27.45
CA GLU A 305 -1.19 4.19 27.96
C GLU A 305 -0.21 3.33 27.14
N LEU A 306 1.04 3.77 27.06
CA LEU A 306 2.10 3.04 26.40
C LEU A 306 3.46 3.47 26.97
N ASP A 307 4.20 2.53 27.53
CA ASP A 307 5.57 2.72 28.00
C ASP A 307 6.55 2.08 27.00
N ILE A 308 7.40 2.92 26.41
CA ILE A 308 8.46 2.53 25.48
C ILE A 308 9.85 2.88 26.02
N SER A 309 9.96 3.28 27.29
CA SER A 309 11.22 3.73 27.91
C SER A 309 12.36 2.70 27.82
N ASN A 310 12.01 1.41 27.75
CA ASN A 310 12.97 0.32 27.60
C ASN A 310 13.34 -0.01 26.14
N ASN A 311 12.86 0.78 25.16
CA ASN A 311 13.09 0.51 23.73
C ASN A 311 13.87 1.65 23.04
N PRO A 312 15.05 2.08 23.54
CA PRO A 312 15.77 3.25 23.03
C PRO A 312 16.30 3.07 21.60
N GLY A 313 16.28 1.84 21.10
CA GLY A 313 16.67 1.51 19.72
C GLY A 313 15.65 1.84 18.65
N LEU A 314 14.44 2.34 19.01
CA LEU A 314 13.38 2.62 18.07
C LEU A 314 13.84 3.59 16.98
N LYS A 315 13.56 3.20 15.72
CA LYS A 315 13.75 4.00 14.51
C LYS A 315 12.43 4.38 13.88
N GLU A 316 11.48 3.47 13.87
CA GLU A 316 10.14 3.68 13.32
C GLU A 316 9.10 3.29 14.36
N PHE A 317 8.20 4.24 14.63
CA PHE A 317 7.17 4.07 15.64
C PHE A 317 5.81 4.57 15.15
N TRP A 318 4.84 3.67 15.11
CA TRP A 318 3.48 3.89 14.60
C TRP A 318 2.47 3.50 15.67
N CYS A 319 1.86 4.50 16.33
CA CYS A 319 0.85 4.30 17.39
C CYS A 319 -0.43 5.11 17.14
N TYR A 320 -0.66 5.54 15.91
CA TYR A 320 -1.82 6.34 15.54
C TYR A 320 -3.14 5.59 15.73
N LYS A 321 -4.27 6.32 15.86
CA LYS A 321 -5.60 5.76 16.11
C LYS A 321 -5.61 4.83 17.32
N ASN A 322 -5.26 5.39 18.45
CA ASN A 322 -5.40 4.82 19.78
C ASN A 322 -6.10 5.82 20.69
N ASN A 323 -6.13 5.56 22.00
CA ASN A 323 -6.70 6.45 23.01
C ASN A 323 -5.62 7.08 23.91
N LEU A 324 -4.35 7.18 23.43
CA LEU A 324 -3.22 7.66 24.22
C LEU A 324 -3.45 9.09 24.67
N SER A 325 -3.34 9.31 25.99
CA SER A 325 -3.42 10.63 26.61
C SER A 325 -2.05 11.27 26.83
N LYS A 326 -0.99 10.47 26.79
CA LYS A 326 0.42 10.86 26.94
C LYS A 326 1.31 9.95 26.10
N LEU A 327 2.41 10.49 25.61
CA LEU A 327 3.46 9.75 24.92
C LEU A 327 4.81 10.35 25.31
N SER A 328 5.64 9.62 26.09
CA SER A 328 7.03 10.00 26.36
C SER A 328 7.92 9.40 25.27
N LEU A 329 8.82 10.24 24.74
CA LEU A 329 9.79 9.87 23.72
C LEU A 329 11.22 10.05 24.21
N ASP A 330 11.42 10.27 25.52
CA ASP A 330 12.72 10.46 26.15
C ASP A 330 13.63 9.26 25.87
N GLY A 331 14.88 9.52 25.47
CA GLY A 331 15.86 8.47 25.16
C GLY A 331 15.71 7.84 23.76
N HIS A 332 14.87 8.40 22.89
CA HIS A 332 14.63 7.85 21.53
C HIS A 332 15.33 8.66 20.42
N GLU A 333 16.57 9.12 20.64
CA GLU A 333 17.30 9.96 19.69
C GLU A 333 17.56 9.29 18.32
N ASN A 334 17.29 7.98 18.21
CA ASN A 334 17.40 7.22 16.96
C ASN A 334 16.14 7.24 16.11
N LEU A 335 15.05 7.85 16.62
CA LEU A 335 13.76 7.82 15.91
C LEU A 335 13.84 8.64 14.62
N GLU A 336 13.47 7.98 13.51
CA GLU A 336 13.46 8.52 12.16
C GLU A 336 12.03 8.82 11.70
N ILE A 337 11.08 7.96 12.07
CA ILE A 337 9.65 8.09 11.73
C ILE A 337 8.80 7.98 12.99
N LEU A 338 7.96 8.98 13.23
CA LEU A 338 6.95 8.99 14.29
C LEU A 338 5.56 9.18 13.68
N SER A 339 4.64 8.28 13.97
CA SER A 339 3.24 8.41 13.60
C SER A 339 2.33 8.16 14.80
N CYS A 340 1.81 9.25 15.39
CA CYS A 340 0.97 9.22 16.59
C CYS A 340 -0.37 9.95 16.43
N TYR A 341 -0.77 10.23 15.20
CA TYR A 341 -2.01 10.95 14.90
C TYR A 341 -3.28 10.22 15.37
N ASP A 342 -4.40 10.95 15.44
CA ASP A 342 -5.68 10.42 15.95
C ASP A 342 -5.52 9.78 17.34
N ASN A 343 -4.92 10.54 18.28
CA ASN A 343 -4.81 10.24 19.70
C ASN A 343 -5.28 11.45 20.53
N LYS A 344 -5.21 11.41 21.86
CA LYS A 344 -5.64 12.49 22.78
C LYS A 344 -4.45 13.02 23.59
N LEU A 345 -3.32 13.25 22.95
CA LEU A 345 -2.03 13.49 23.64
C LEU A 345 -1.97 14.79 24.44
N ASN A 346 -2.66 15.86 23.97
CA ASN A 346 -2.64 17.23 24.52
C ASN A 346 -1.25 17.92 24.50
N SER A 347 -0.16 17.18 24.58
CA SER A 347 1.22 17.66 24.43
C SER A 347 2.07 16.61 23.71
N LEU A 348 3.09 17.05 22.99
CA LEU A 348 4.07 16.18 22.32
C LEU A 348 5.42 16.88 22.28
N ASP A 349 6.43 16.32 22.96
CA ASP A 349 7.80 16.79 22.90
C ASP A 349 8.62 15.92 21.94
N ILE A 350 9.11 16.52 20.87
CA ILE A 350 10.00 15.92 19.88
C ILE A 350 11.34 16.66 19.77
N SER A 351 11.58 17.62 20.65
CA SER A 351 12.76 18.51 20.59
C SER A 351 14.09 17.76 20.74
N HIS A 352 14.08 16.57 21.33
CA HIS A 352 15.25 15.71 21.55
C HIS A 352 15.41 14.59 20.50
N LEU A 353 14.66 14.65 19.36
CA LEU A 353 14.70 13.67 18.28
C LEU A 353 15.47 14.20 17.03
N PRO A 354 16.80 14.26 17.04
CA PRO A 354 17.59 14.92 15.99
C PRO A 354 17.63 14.17 14.66
N LYS A 355 17.20 12.89 14.64
CA LYS A 355 17.19 12.05 13.44
C LYS A 355 15.82 12.00 12.78
N LEU A 356 14.80 12.65 13.37
CA LEU A 356 13.43 12.57 12.89
C LEU A 356 13.32 13.18 11.48
N GLN A 357 12.83 12.37 10.53
CA GLN A 357 12.62 12.70 9.12
C GLN A 357 11.14 12.89 8.82
N GLU A 358 10.28 12.09 9.44
CA GLU A 358 8.84 12.16 9.25
C GLU A 358 8.10 12.19 10.59
N CYS A 359 7.22 13.18 10.75
CA CYS A 359 6.38 13.32 11.95
C CYS A 359 4.91 13.50 11.54
N TYR A 360 4.07 12.57 11.99
CA TYR A 360 2.62 12.60 11.78
C TYR A 360 1.93 12.66 13.14
N CYS A 361 1.50 13.85 13.54
CA CYS A 361 0.84 14.12 14.82
C CYS A 361 -0.45 14.96 14.65
N TYR A 362 -1.12 14.84 13.49
CA TYR A 362 -2.39 15.53 13.31
C TYR A 362 -3.49 14.93 14.21
N ASN A 363 -4.48 15.76 14.57
CA ASN A 363 -5.61 15.35 15.41
C ASN A 363 -5.16 14.69 16.73
N THR A 364 -4.26 15.37 17.46
CA THR A 364 -3.73 14.93 18.77
C THR A 364 -4.00 15.93 19.89
N ASN A 365 -4.76 17.00 19.58
CA ASN A 365 -5.20 18.01 20.53
C ASN A 365 -4.05 18.86 21.14
N ILE A 366 -2.87 18.89 20.49
CA ILE A 366 -1.73 19.68 20.94
C ILE A 366 -1.93 21.17 20.67
N SER A 367 -1.46 22.03 21.60
CA SER A 367 -1.53 23.49 21.47
C SER A 367 -0.17 24.12 21.12
N GLU A 368 0.92 23.37 21.24
CA GLU A 368 2.28 23.78 20.88
C GLU A 368 3.07 22.60 20.34
N LEU A 369 4.04 22.88 19.47
CA LEU A 369 4.96 21.90 18.92
C LEU A 369 6.30 22.57 18.61
N ASP A 370 7.34 22.23 19.36
CA ASP A 370 8.70 22.69 19.08
C ASP A 370 9.40 21.73 18.13
N VAL A 371 9.68 22.21 16.90
CA VAL A 371 10.41 21.49 15.85
C VAL A 371 11.81 22.06 15.61
N SER A 372 12.29 22.96 16.48
CA SER A 372 13.54 23.72 16.29
C SER A 372 14.80 22.85 16.21
N LYS A 373 14.76 21.64 16.76
CA LYS A 373 15.88 20.68 16.77
C LYS A 373 15.77 19.58 15.71
N ASN A 374 14.61 19.47 15.05
CA ASN A 374 14.34 18.39 14.09
C ASN A 374 14.74 18.79 12.65
N ASN A 375 15.97 19.25 12.48
CA ASN A 375 16.46 19.84 11.22
C ASN A 375 16.54 18.86 10.04
N LYS A 376 16.31 17.57 10.27
CA LYS A 376 16.22 16.53 9.22
C LYS A 376 14.80 16.24 8.77
N LEU A 377 13.79 16.97 9.29
CA LEU A 377 12.42 16.75 8.87
C LEU A 377 12.25 17.05 7.38
N ILE A 378 11.76 16.04 6.68
CA ILE A 378 11.33 16.07 5.28
C ILE A 378 9.81 16.23 5.21
N ARG A 379 9.10 15.61 6.17
CA ARG A 379 7.63 15.62 6.23
C ARG A 379 7.15 15.94 7.64
N LEU A 380 6.28 16.95 7.74
CA LEU A 380 5.61 17.32 8.99
C LEU A 380 4.10 17.43 8.75
N SER A 381 3.32 16.63 9.49
CA SER A 381 1.86 16.68 9.48
C SER A 381 1.35 16.87 10.90
N CYS A 382 0.95 18.10 11.23
CA CYS A 382 0.41 18.49 12.54
C CYS A 382 -0.92 19.27 12.42
N GLY A 383 -1.67 19.02 11.36
CA GLY A 383 -3.00 19.57 11.17
C GLY A 383 -4.02 19.09 12.20
N LYS A 384 -5.21 19.70 12.24
CA LYS A 384 -6.31 19.38 13.20
C LYS A 384 -5.85 19.39 14.64
N ASN A 385 -5.15 20.43 15.03
CA ASN A 385 -4.68 20.65 16.37
C ASN A 385 -5.09 22.06 16.87
N ASN A 386 -4.54 22.50 18.00
CA ASN A 386 -4.83 23.80 18.58
C ASN A 386 -3.63 24.76 18.46
N LEU A 387 -2.76 24.56 17.47
CA LEU A 387 -1.55 25.35 17.31
C LEU A 387 -1.88 26.80 16.95
N SER A 388 -1.39 27.76 17.74
CA SER A 388 -1.48 29.19 17.43
C SER A 388 -0.28 29.71 16.66
N GLN A 389 0.83 28.97 16.71
CA GLN A 389 2.08 29.27 15.99
C GLN A 389 2.88 27.99 15.73
N ILE A 390 3.74 28.04 14.72
CA ILE A 390 4.76 27.00 14.45
C ILE A 390 5.97 27.65 13.80
N ASN A 391 7.18 27.33 14.28
CA ASN A 391 8.42 27.84 13.73
C ASN A 391 9.15 26.79 12.90
N CYS A 392 9.04 26.88 11.57
CA CYS A 392 9.66 25.96 10.62
C CYS A 392 11.02 26.46 10.07
N SER A 393 11.60 27.56 10.59
CA SER A 393 12.77 28.21 9.98
C SER A 393 14.03 27.33 9.89
N ASN A 394 14.19 26.34 10.78
CA ASN A 394 15.33 25.42 10.78
C ASN A 394 15.11 24.18 9.89
N LEU A 395 13.90 23.96 9.36
CA LEU A 395 13.53 22.77 8.60
C LEU A 395 13.86 22.97 7.09
N LYS A 396 15.15 23.06 6.76
CA LYS A 396 15.60 23.37 5.39
C LYS A 396 15.33 22.25 4.38
N ASP A 397 15.23 21.00 4.85
CA ASP A 397 14.98 19.84 4.02
C ASP A 397 13.48 19.53 3.87
N LEU A 398 12.60 20.34 4.45
CA LEU A 398 11.16 20.11 4.44
C LEU A 398 10.60 20.20 3.03
N GLU A 399 10.00 19.09 2.59
CA GLU A 399 9.32 18.95 1.30
C GLU A 399 7.79 18.98 1.42
N PHE A 400 7.26 18.52 2.56
CA PHE A 400 5.83 18.37 2.80
C PHE A 400 5.46 18.98 4.15
N LEU A 401 4.59 19.99 4.15
CA LEU A 401 4.11 20.65 5.35
C LEU A 401 2.58 20.68 5.36
N TYR A 402 1.97 20.01 6.34
CA TYR A 402 0.53 19.95 6.54
C TYR A 402 0.20 20.47 7.94
N VAL A 403 -0.25 21.73 8.02
CA VAL A 403 -0.61 22.46 9.24
C VAL A 403 -2.06 22.95 9.22
N SER A 404 -2.88 22.33 8.36
CA SER A 404 -4.28 22.71 8.20
C SER A 404 -5.12 22.50 9.45
N GLU A 405 -6.25 23.22 9.55
CA GLU A 405 -7.20 23.11 10.66
C GLU A 405 -6.51 23.31 12.02
N ASN A 406 -5.85 24.46 12.17
CA ASN A 406 -5.25 24.97 13.40
C ASN A 406 -5.74 26.43 13.67
N SER A 407 -5.08 27.15 14.57
CA SER A 407 -5.39 28.53 14.88
C SER A 407 -4.25 29.49 14.48
N LEU A 408 -3.49 29.15 13.43
CA LEU A 408 -2.33 29.93 13.00
C LEU A 408 -2.76 31.30 12.45
N THR A 409 -2.17 32.36 12.97
CA THR A 409 -2.38 33.74 12.46
C THR A 409 -1.29 34.16 11.49
N ALA A 410 -0.13 33.51 11.53
CA ALA A 410 0.99 33.68 10.60
C ALA A 410 1.69 32.35 10.35
N LEU A 411 2.35 32.23 9.18
CA LEU A 411 3.15 31.07 8.80
C LEU A 411 4.36 31.53 7.99
N ASP A 412 5.55 31.48 8.61
CA ASP A 412 6.81 31.77 7.91
C ASP A 412 7.44 30.49 7.35
N ILE A 413 7.49 30.41 6.03
CA ILE A 413 8.08 29.30 5.27
C ILE A 413 9.23 29.78 4.35
N GLY A 414 9.76 30.98 4.61
CA GLY A 414 10.80 31.60 3.81
C GLY A 414 12.09 30.79 3.69
N GLN A 415 12.42 29.96 4.69
CA GLN A 415 13.59 29.09 4.69
C GLN A 415 13.33 27.69 4.12
N ASN A 416 12.06 27.30 3.92
CA ASN A 416 11.66 25.96 3.46
C ASN A 416 11.62 25.90 1.92
N VAL A 417 12.78 26.15 1.29
CA VAL A 417 12.91 26.29 -0.16
C VAL A 417 12.66 24.99 -0.94
N ASN A 418 12.65 23.87 -0.23
CA ASN A 418 12.41 22.54 -0.79
C ASN A 418 10.93 22.13 -0.82
N LEU A 419 10.02 22.94 -0.25
CA LEU A 419 8.59 22.60 -0.21
C LEU A 419 8.03 22.34 -1.62
N THR A 420 7.42 21.16 -1.73
CA THR A 420 6.67 20.71 -2.92
C THR A 420 5.17 20.70 -2.67
N GLU A 421 4.74 20.44 -1.42
CA GLU A 421 3.34 20.46 -0.99
C GLU A 421 3.18 21.28 0.29
N LEU A 422 2.19 22.15 0.32
CA LEU A 422 1.80 22.93 1.49
C LEU A 422 0.28 22.85 1.68
N ASP A 423 -0.14 22.36 2.84
CA ASP A 423 -1.53 22.48 3.32
C ASP A 423 -1.58 23.31 4.60
N CYS A 424 -2.02 24.54 4.48
CA CYS A 424 -2.27 25.47 5.60
C CYS A 424 -3.72 25.94 5.64
N GLY A 425 -4.64 25.19 5.02
CA GLY A 425 -6.07 25.48 5.02
C GLY A 425 -6.70 25.44 6.40
N GLY A 426 -7.83 26.13 6.60
CA GLY A 426 -8.54 26.12 7.88
C GLY A 426 -7.75 26.76 9.03
N ASN A 427 -7.14 27.90 8.78
CA ASN A 427 -6.41 28.69 9.76
C ASN A 427 -6.93 30.14 9.80
N MET A 428 -6.21 31.06 10.43
CA MET A 428 -6.56 32.49 10.52
C MET A 428 -5.53 33.37 9.80
N LEU A 429 -4.87 32.83 8.76
CA LEU A 429 -3.83 33.54 8.04
C LEU A 429 -4.39 34.76 7.28
N THR A 430 -3.79 35.92 7.49
CA THR A 430 -4.12 37.15 6.74
C THR A 430 -3.18 37.39 5.56
N GLU A 431 -2.00 36.76 5.57
CA GLU A 431 -1.00 36.79 4.53
C GLU A 431 -0.28 35.44 4.41
N LEU A 432 0.28 35.15 3.23
CA LEU A 432 1.09 33.95 2.98
C LEU A 432 2.18 34.32 1.95
N ASN A 433 3.43 34.34 2.39
CA ASN A 433 4.57 34.64 1.54
C ASN A 433 5.17 33.36 0.94
N LEU A 434 5.01 33.17 -0.37
CA LEU A 434 5.45 32.00 -1.14
C LEU A 434 6.72 32.27 -1.99
N ASN A 435 7.37 33.43 -1.85
CA ASN A 435 8.44 33.87 -2.76
C ASN A 435 9.63 32.91 -2.84
N SER A 436 9.97 32.24 -1.74
CA SER A 436 11.09 31.29 -1.66
C SER A 436 10.74 29.86 -2.11
N ASN A 437 9.46 29.49 -2.14
CA ASN A 437 9.00 28.11 -2.32
C ASN A 437 8.80 27.76 -3.81
N ARG A 438 9.85 27.93 -4.62
CA ARG A 438 9.81 27.80 -6.08
C ARG A 438 9.57 26.35 -6.59
N LYS A 439 9.68 25.36 -5.70
CA LYS A 439 9.43 23.96 -6.02
C LYS A 439 7.98 23.53 -5.82
N LEU A 440 7.14 24.42 -5.27
CA LEU A 440 5.77 24.11 -4.88
C LEU A 440 4.93 23.66 -6.08
N LYS A 441 4.31 22.49 -5.93
CA LYS A 441 3.41 21.85 -6.90
C LYS A 441 1.97 21.85 -6.43
N GLU A 442 1.75 21.68 -5.12
CA GLU A 442 0.43 21.62 -4.53
C GLU A 442 0.33 22.65 -3.39
N LEU A 443 -0.67 23.53 -3.48
CA LEU A 443 -0.96 24.52 -2.45
C LEU A 443 -2.43 24.45 -2.06
N TYR A 444 -2.67 24.16 -0.77
CA TYR A 444 -3.98 24.18 -0.12
C TYR A 444 -3.94 25.24 0.98
N CYS A 445 -4.53 26.41 0.71
CA CYS A 445 -4.59 27.53 1.65
C CYS A 445 -6.03 28.07 1.80
N GLY A 446 -7.01 27.22 1.52
CA GLY A 446 -8.42 27.55 1.66
C GLY A 446 -8.85 27.80 3.12
N ASN A 447 -10.01 28.40 3.31
CA ASN A 447 -10.56 28.69 4.63
C ASN A 447 -9.56 29.44 5.53
N ASN A 448 -9.17 30.63 5.07
CA ASN A 448 -8.28 31.58 5.77
C ASN A 448 -8.86 33.01 5.60
N LYS A 449 -8.06 34.03 5.90
CA LYS A 449 -8.44 35.46 5.77
C LYS A 449 -7.55 36.19 4.76
N LEU A 450 -7.03 35.48 3.75
CA LEU A 450 -6.12 36.03 2.75
C LEU A 450 -6.84 37.04 1.86
N LYS A 451 -6.30 38.26 1.75
CA LYS A 451 -6.78 39.29 0.83
C LYS A 451 -6.04 39.28 -0.49
N VAL A 452 -4.78 38.83 -0.46
CA VAL A 452 -3.88 38.75 -1.61
C VAL A 452 -3.17 37.40 -1.54
N LEU A 453 -2.99 36.74 -2.69
CA LEU A 453 -2.18 35.55 -2.85
C LEU A 453 -1.27 35.71 -4.07
N ASN A 454 0.03 35.87 -3.85
CA ASN A 454 1.01 36.00 -4.92
C ASN A 454 1.68 34.63 -5.20
N THR A 455 1.39 34.04 -6.36
CA THR A 455 1.95 32.77 -6.81
C THR A 455 2.97 32.91 -7.95
N SER A 456 3.41 34.14 -8.26
CA SER A 456 4.24 34.42 -9.44
C SER A 456 5.60 33.70 -9.48
N ASN A 457 6.14 33.29 -8.32
CA ASN A 457 7.37 32.52 -8.21
C ASN A 457 7.14 30.99 -8.19
N ASN A 458 5.90 30.55 -8.00
CA ASN A 458 5.54 29.14 -7.87
C ASN A 458 5.11 28.55 -9.23
N VAL A 459 5.98 28.67 -10.22
CA VAL A 459 5.70 28.34 -11.64
C VAL A 459 5.42 26.83 -11.87
N LYS A 460 5.70 25.97 -10.87
CA LYS A 460 5.48 24.54 -10.93
C LYS A 460 4.12 24.11 -10.34
N LEU A 461 3.27 25.05 -9.92
CA LEU A 461 1.96 24.74 -9.36
C LEU A 461 1.09 23.98 -10.36
N ILE A 462 0.61 22.81 -9.90
CA ILE A 462 -0.34 21.93 -10.59
C ILE A 462 -1.72 22.04 -9.92
N TYR A 463 -1.74 22.10 -8.58
CA TYR A 463 -2.93 22.20 -7.77
C TYR A 463 -2.90 23.49 -6.95
N LEU A 464 -3.92 24.33 -7.10
CA LEU A 464 -4.12 25.52 -6.28
C LEU A 464 -5.54 25.53 -5.71
N TYR A 465 -5.65 25.42 -4.40
CA TYR A 465 -6.90 25.48 -3.65
C TYR A 465 -6.84 26.61 -2.63
N CYS A 466 -7.40 27.77 -2.99
CA CYS A 466 -7.47 28.95 -2.13
C CYS A 466 -8.93 29.40 -1.90
N LYS A 467 -9.86 28.44 -1.94
CA LYS A 467 -11.26 28.71 -1.68
C LYS A 467 -11.51 29.30 -0.28
N GLN A 468 -12.62 30.01 -0.09
CA GLN A 468 -13.00 30.50 1.24
C GLN A 468 -11.93 31.41 1.86
N ASN A 469 -11.67 32.51 1.16
CA ASN A 469 -10.78 33.60 1.55
C ASN A 469 -11.43 34.96 1.24
N GLU A 470 -10.65 36.05 1.33
CA GLU A 470 -11.11 37.38 1.00
C GLU A 470 -10.41 37.94 -0.25
N ILE A 471 -9.94 37.07 -1.14
CA ILE A 471 -9.12 37.43 -2.31
C ILE A 471 -9.97 38.24 -3.31
N THR A 472 -9.50 39.44 -3.67
CA THR A 472 -10.17 40.32 -4.62
C THR A 472 -9.59 40.24 -6.03
N ASP A 473 -8.34 39.81 -6.14
CA ASP A 473 -7.61 39.65 -7.40
C ASP A 473 -6.54 38.56 -7.27
N ILE A 474 -6.28 37.85 -8.37
CA ILE A 474 -5.24 36.80 -8.42
C ILE A 474 -4.59 36.75 -9.81
N ASP A 475 -3.26 36.93 -9.85
CA ASP A 475 -2.50 36.78 -11.09
C ASP A 475 -1.93 35.33 -11.21
N LEU A 476 -2.43 34.62 -12.20
CA LEU A 476 -2.02 33.22 -12.49
C LEU A 476 -1.20 33.14 -13.81
N ALA A 477 -0.76 34.25 -14.37
CA ALA A 477 -0.12 34.29 -15.69
C ALA A 477 1.16 33.45 -15.78
N LYS A 478 1.88 33.25 -14.66
CA LYS A 478 3.10 32.43 -14.58
C LYS A 478 2.87 30.98 -14.20
N ASN A 479 1.67 30.62 -13.74
CA ASN A 479 1.34 29.26 -13.27
C ASN A 479 0.82 28.40 -14.45
N THR A 480 1.63 28.22 -15.47
CA THR A 480 1.25 27.55 -16.73
C THR A 480 1.03 26.05 -16.60
N GLU A 481 1.50 25.44 -15.50
CA GLU A 481 1.34 24.03 -15.19
C GLU A 481 0.03 23.70 -14.47
N LEU A 482 -0.79 24.70 -14.12
CA LEU A 482 -2.04 24.49 -13.38
C LEU A 482 -3.00 23.57 -14.14
N GLN A 483 -3.42 22.52 -13.45
CA GLN A 483 -4.43 21.55 -13.88
C GLN A 483 -5.72 21.68 -13.04
N PHE A 484 -5.60 22.03 -11.78
CA PHE A 484 -6.71 22.11 -10.82
C PHE A 484 -6.67 23.45 -10.09
N LEU A 485 -7.75 24.22 -10.25
CA LEU A 485 -7.87 25.54 -9.64
C LEU A 485 -9.19 25.66 -8.87
N SER A 486 -9.11 25.93 -7.57
CA SER A 486 -10.25 26.32 -6.76
C SER A 486 -10.01 27.68 -6.12
N VAL A 487 -10.76 28.67 -6.60
CA VAL A 487 -10.82 30.06 -6.10
C VAL A 487 -12.23 30.41 -5.61
N SER A 488 -13.07 29.41 -5.37
CA SER A 488 -14.47 29.59 -4.92
C SER A 488 -14.55 30.33 -3.60
N GLU A 489 -15.72 30.92 -3.30
CA GLU A 489 -15.98 31.57 -2.01
C GLU A 489 -14.92 32.65 -1.70
N ASN A 490 -14.74 33.57 -2.67
CA ASN A 490 -13.83 34.71 -2.59
C ASN A 490 -14.56 36.00 -3.06
N ARG A 491 -13.82 37.06 -3.33
CA ARG A 491 -14.38 38.38 -3.78
C ARG A 491 -13.88 38.77 -5.18
N LEU A 492 -13.57 37.76 -6.03
CA LEU A 492 -13.01 38.00 -7.38
C LEU A 492 -14.06 38.61 -8.30
N LYS A 493 -13.70 39.73 -8.95
CA LYS A 493 -14.50 40.36 -10.02
C LYS A 493 -14.11 39.87 -11.41
N PHE A 494 -12.87 39.45 -11.56
CA PHE A 494 -12.27 38.96 -12.80
C PHE A 494 -11.38 37.75 -12.51
N LEU A 495 -11.27 36.86 -13.50
CA LEU A 495 -10.37 35.72 -13.46
C LEU A 495 -9.78 35.48 -14.84
N ASN A 496 -8.47 35.71 -14.99
CA ASN A 496 -7.75 35.52 -16.25
C ASN A 496 -7.05 34.18 -16.29
N LEU A 497 -7.50 33.29 -17.18
CA LEU A 497 -6.99 31.91 -17.33
C LEU A 497 -6.23 31.71 -18.66
N ARG A 498 -5.91 32.78 -19.37
CA ARG A 498 -5.36 32.70 -20.74
C ARG A 498 -4.10 31.84 -20.84
N ASN A 499 -3.24 31.87 -19.82
CA ASN A 499 -1.96 31.18 -19.82
C ASN A 499 -2.03 29.79 -19.18
N ASN A 500 -3.12 29.44 -18.50
CA ASN A 500 -3.26 28.16 -17.79
C ASN A 500 -3.81 27.04 -18.71
N VAL A 501 -3.11 26.80 -19.81
CA VAL A 501 -3.57 25.96 -20.93
C VAL A 501 -3.76 24.48 -20.56
N LYS A 502 -3.16 24.03 -19.44
CA LYS A 502 -3.27 22.66 -18.91
C LYS A 502 -4.47 22.48 -17.99
N LEU A 503 -5.26 23.54 -17.73
CA LEU A 503 -6.35 23.50 -16.76
C LEU A 503 -7.41 22.47 -17.16
N GLU A 504 -7.70 21.55 -16.23
CA GLU A 504 -8.70 20.49 -16.38
C GLU A 504 -9.96 20.74 -15.54
N LYS A 505 -9.82 21.31 -14.35
CA LYS A 505 -10.93 21.56 -13.43
C LYS A 505 -10.84 22.94 -12.81
N LEU A 506 -11.95 23.67 -12.88
CA LEU A 506 -12.10 25.01 -12.33
C LEU A 506 -13.30 25.07 -11.38
N TRP A 507 -13.05 25.51 -10.16
CA TRP A 507 -14.08 25.91 -9.21
C TRP A 507 -13.90 27.39 -8.88
N CYS A 508 -14.85 28.22 -9.30
CA CYS A 508 -14.87 29.68 -9.08
C CYS A 508 -16.27 30.16 -8.65
N TYR A 509 -17.09 29.28 -8.15
CA TYR A 509 -18.43 29.62 -7.60
C TYR A 509 -18.33 30.53 -6.37
N ASP A 510 -19.43 31.18 -5.99
CA ASP A 510 -19.49 32.11 -4.87
C ASP A 510 -18.39 33.20 -4.97
N ASN A 511 -18.45 33.99 -6.04
CA ASN A 511 -17.59 35.14 -6.28
C ASN A 511 -18.40 36.31 -6.88
N LEU A 512 -17.73 37.35 -7.37
CA LEU A 512 -18.33 38.53 -7.98
C LEU A 512 -18.03 38.60 -9.48
N LEU A 513 -17.76 37.46 -10.13
CA LEU A 513 -17.34 37.40 -11.52
C LEU A 513 -18.45 37.92 -12.44
N MET A 514 -18.14 38.96 -13.22
CA MET A 514 -19.02 39.51 -14.24
C MET A 514 -18.91 38.79 -15.59
N GLY A 515 -17.83 38.03 -15.80
CA GLY A 515 -17.58 37.21 -16.98
C GLY A 515 -16.44 36.23 -16.76
N LEU A 516 -16.36 35.22 -17.59
CA LEU A 516 -15.33 34.17 -17.57
C LEU A 516 -15.07 33.71 -19.00
N SER A 517 -13.82 33.41 -19.33
CA SER A 517 -13.45 32.80 -20.61
C SER A 517 -12.47 31.67 -20.42
N VAL A 518 -12.73 30.54 -21.08
CA VAL A 518 -11.90 29.32 -21.07
C VAL A 518 -11.38 28.99 -22.48
N LEU A 519 -11.28 30.00 -23.36
CA LEU A 519 -10.94 29.83 -24.78
C LEU A 519 -9.62 29.05 -24.99
N ASN A 520 -8.64 29.29 -24.13
CA ASN A 520 -7.31 28.66 -24.22
C ASN A 520 -7.19 27.34 -23.42
N ASN A 521 -8.18 27.04 -22.58
CA ASN A 521 -8.14 25.89 -21.67
C ASN A 521 -8.79 24.65 -22.32
N LYS A 522 -8.15 24.13 -23.38
CA LYS A 522 -8.72 23.03 -24.20
C LYS A 522 -8.91 21.72 -23.47
N ASN A 523 -8.20 21.51 -22.35
CA ASN A 523 -8.27 20.30 -21.54
C ASN A 523 -9.36 20.36 -20.46
N ILE A 524 -10.09 21.47 -20.34
CA ILE A 524 -11.05 21.66 -19.25
C ILE A 524 -12.21 20.66 -19.36
N LYS A 525 -12.53 20.02 -18.21
CA LYS A 525 -13.53 18.96 -18.07
C LYS A 525 -14.63 19.33 -17.07
N LEU A 526 -14.31 20.26 -16.18
CA LEU A 526 -15.24 20.71 -15.13
C LEU A 526 -15.10 22.20 -14.94
N ILE A 527 -16.22 22.89 -14.97
CA ILE A 527 -16.35 24.32 -14.58
C ILE A 527 -17.49 24.42 -13.58
N SER A 528 -17.21 25.03 -12.44
CA SER A 528 -18.22 25.36 -11.43
C SER A 528 -18.16 26.87 -11.16
N CYS A 529 -19.14 27.62 -11.70
CA CYS A 529 -19.17 29.08 -11.65
C CYS A 529 -20.51 29.66 -11.17
N TYR A 530 -21.38 28.85 -10.58
CA TYR A 530 -22.63 29.33 -9.99
C TYR A 530 -22.39 30.42 -8.92
N ASN A 531 -23.43 31.13 -8.55
CA ASN A 531 -23.37 32.20 -7.53
C ASN A 531 -22.31 33.27 -7.88
N ASN A 532 -22.45 33.81 -9.09
CA ASN A 532 -21.64 34.91 -9.60
C ASN A 532 -22.55 35.98 -10.19
N GLN A 533 -22.01 36.90 -11.04
CA GLN A 533 -22.74 37.98 -11.66
C GLN A 533 -22.67 37.91 -13.20
N ILE A 534 -22.54 36.72 -13.76
CA ILE A 534 -22.38 36.48 -15.19
C ILE A 534 -23.75 36.64 -15.89
N LYS A 535 -24.00 37.78 -16.52
CA LYS A 535 -25.24 38.08 -17.22
C LYS A 535 -25.27 37.42 -18.61
N GLU A 536 -26.47 37.38 -19.18
CA GLU A 536 -26.78 36.67 -20.43
C GLU A 536 -25.71 36.83 -21.53
N LYS A 537 -25.27 38.06 -21.83
CA LYS A 537 -24.26 38.36 -22.88
C LYS A 537 -22.88 37.74 -22.52
N GLU A 538 -22.48 37.80 -21.27
CA GLU A 538 -21.19 37.25 -20.82
C GLU A 538 -21.27 35.72 -20.68
N MET A 539 -22.43 35.18 -20.35
CA MET A 539 -22.69 33.76 -20.37
C MET A 539 -22.59 33.18 -21.78
N GLU A 540 -23.13 33.92 -22.79
CA GLU A 540 -22.98 33.56 -24.19
C GLU A 540 -21.49 33.49 -24.60
N ARG A 541 -20.68 34.48 -24.17
CA ARG A 541 -19.23 34.50 -24.42
C ARG A 541 -18.52 33.30 -23.76
N LEU A 542 -18.87 32.98 -22.51
CA LEU A 542 -18.33 31.83 -21.80
C LEU A 542 -18.65 30.53 -22.56
N ILE A 543 -19.90 30.31 -22.95
CA ILE A 543 -20.32 29.11 -23.68
C ILE A 543 -19.65 29.01 -25.05
N LYS A 544 -19.49 30.14 -25.77
CA LYS A 544 -18.71 30.17 -27.01
C LYS A 544 -17.25 29.77 -26.79
N SER A 545 -16.68 30.07 -25.63
CA SER A 545 -15.29 29.75 -25.27
C SER A 545 -15.08 28.28 -24.85
N LEU A 546 -16.15 27.56 -24.52
CA LEU A 546 -16.07 26.11 -24.14
C LEU A 546 -15.48 25.28 -25.29
N PRO A 547 -14.52 24.41 -25.02
CA PRO A 547 -14.06 23.43 -26.00
C PRO A 547 -15.16 22.39 -26.29
N THR A 548 -15.20 21.86 -27.50
CA THR A 548 -16.02 20.68 -27.80
C THR A 548 -15.36 19.45 -27.17
N ARG A 549 -16.11 18.69 -26.36
CA ARG A 549 -15.65 17.48 -25.71
C ARG A 549 -15.93 16.25 -26.58
N PRO A 550 -15.21 15.10 -26.36
CA PRO A 550 -15.63 13.80 -26.92
C PRO A 550 -17.05 13.44 -26.45
N SER A 551 -17.82 12.77 -27.29
CA SER A 551 -19.20 12.37 -26.98
C SER A 551 -19.31 11.38 -25.80
N GLU A 552 -18.23 10.59 -25.58
CA GLU A 552 -18.14 9.61 -24.49
C GLU A 552 -17.69 10.24 -23.15
N GLU A 553 -17.17 11.47 -23.17
CA GLU A 553 -16.65 12.17 -22.00
C GLU A 553 -17.24 13.58 -21.86
N ASN A 554 -18.53 13.67 -21.57
CA ASN A 554 -19.18 14.97 -21.39
C ASN A 554 -18.53 15.81 -20.29
N GLY A 555 -18.30 17.10 -20.58
CA GLY A 555 -17.87 18.09 -19.58
C GLY A 555 -18.97 18.37 -18.57
N ARG A 556 -18.60 18.75 -17.35
CA ARG A 556 -19.52 19.19 -16.29
C ARG A 556 -19.48 20.70 -16.12
N PHE A 557 -20.62 21.36 -16.29
CA PHE A 557 -20.75 22.82 -16.22
C PHE A 557 -21.81 23.20 -15.19
N TYR A 558 -21.38 23.52 -13.97
CA TYR A 558 -22.24 23.98 -12.88
C TYR A 558 -22.40 25.50 -12.98
N VAL A 559 -23.54 25.93 -13.45
CA VAL A 559 -23.77 27.31 -13.91
C VAL A 559 -24.63 28.14 -13.01
N VAL A 560 -25.60 27.53 -12.28
CA VAL A 560 -26.52 28.22 -11.40
C VAL A 560 -26.71 27.48 -10.08
N ASP A 561 -27.03 28.25 -9.05
CA ASP A 561 -27.51 27.73 -7.75
C ASP A 561 -29.02 28.00 -7.63
N ARG A 562 -29.78 26.96 -7.37
CA ARG A 562 -31.24 27.01 -7.18
C ARG A 562 -31.67 26.53 -5.78
N ARG A 563 -30.72 26.45 -4.86
CA ARG A 563 -31.05 26.14 -3.46
C ARG A 563 -31.85 27.29 -2.85
N GLU A 564 -32.69 26.99 -1.85
CA GLU A 564 -33.41 27.97 -1.05
C GLU A 564 -32.41 28.96 -0.44
N ASN A 565 -32.68 30.25 -0.54
CA ASN A 565 -31.80 31.35 -0.13
C ASN A 565 -30.55 31.59 -1.02
N SER A 566 -30.48 31.02 -2.22
CA SER A 566 -29.41 31.35 -3.18
C SER A 566 -29.50 32.83 -3.61
N THR A 567 -28.34 33.48 -3.68
CA THR A 567 -28.18 34.85 -4.22
C THR A 567 -27.61 34.86 -5.63
N ASP A 568 -27.73 33.73 -6.36
CA ASP A 568 -27.16 33.59 -7.71
C ASP A 568 -27.74 34.61 -8.69
N ASN A 569 -26.86 35.37 -9.28
CA ASN A 569 -27.19 36.38 -10.28
C ASN A 569 -26.78 35.99 -11.71
N ASN A 570 -26.31 34.75 -11.90
CA ASN A 570 -26.01 34.24 -13.23
C ASN A 570 -27.31 34.11 -14.06
N ILE A 571 -27.21 34.43 -15.33
CA ILE A 571 -28.29 34.24 -16.29
C ILE A 571 -27.79 33.35 -17.42
N CYS A 572 -28.41 32.18 -17.56
CA CYS A 572 -28.12 31.21 -18.61
C CYS A 572 -29.45 30.79 -19.26
N THR A 573 -29.69 31.20 -20.48
CA THR A 573 -30.96 30.95 -21.18
C THR A 573 -31.06 29.52 -21.70
N ILE A 574 -32.28 29.07 -22.06
CA ILE A 574 -32.52 27.78 -22.69
C ILE A 574 -31.64 27.61 -23.95
N GLN A 575 -31.53 28.63 -24.80
CA GLN A 575 -30.68 28.58 -25.99
C GLN A 575 -29.22 28.36 -25.64
N GLN A 576 -28.71 29.02 -24.62
CA GLN A 576 -27.33 28.88 -24.12
C GLN A 576 -27.04 27.49 -23.55
N VAL A 577 -28.00 26.89 -22.85
CA VAL A 577 -27.92 25.50 -22.40
C VAL A 577 -27.80 24.56 -23.59
N ASN A 578 -28.64 24.73 -24.62
CA ASN A 578 -28.61 23.93 -25.83
C ASN A 578 -27.27 24.08 -26.59
N ASP A 579 -26.70 25.27 -26.65
CA ASP A 579 -25.42 25.50 -27.31
C ASP A 579 -24.24 24.88 -26.55
N ALA A 580 -24.28 24.83 -25.21
CA ALA A 580 -23.32 24.08 -24.41
C ALA A 580 -23.45 22.55 -24.62
N LYS A 581 -24.68 22.02 -24.67
CA LYS A 581 -24.96 20.61 -24.94
C LYS A 581 -24.45 20.16 -26.32
N LYS A 582 -24.53 21.01 -27.37
CA LYS A 582 -23.93 20.75 -28.70
C LYS A 582 -22.42 20.55 -28.66
N LYS A 583 -21.76 21.06 -27.64
CA LYS A 583 -20.31 20.89 -27.37
C LYS A 583 -20.01 19.76 -26.38
N HIS A 584 -21.00 18.93 -26.07
CA HIS A 584 -20.94 17.80 -25.11
C HIS A 584 -20.64 18.27 -23.67
N TRP A 585 -21.37 19.32 -23.21
CA TRP A 585 -21.34 19.75 -21.82
C TRP A 585 -22.69 19.49 -21.15
N ASN A 586 -22.65 18.78 -19.99
CA ASN A 586 -23.79 18.63 -19.12
C ASN A 586 -23.92 19.93 -18.30
N VAL A 587 -24.99 20.69 -18.53
CA VAL A 587 -25.25 21.94 -17.81
C VAL A 587 -26.04 21.61 -16.54
N LEU A 588 -25.49 21.98 -15.40
CA LEU A 588 -25.91 21.50 -14.08
C LEU A 588 -26.19 22.65 -13.11
N LYS A 589 -27.05 22.37 -12.15
CA LYS A 589 -27.22 23.18 -10.94
C LYS A 589 -26.15 22.83 -9.90
N SER A 590 -26.02 23.64 -8.85
CA SER A 590 -25.07 23.43 -7.74
C SER A 590 -25.20 22.07 -7.06
N ASP A 591 -26.41 21.49 -7.03
CA ASP A 591 -26.75 20.18 -6.45
C ASP A 591 -26.49 18.99 -7.41
N SER A 592 -25.87 19.23 -8.55
CA SER A 592 -25.63 18.27 -9.65
C SER A 592 -26.90 17.89 -10.43
N GLY A 593 -28.05 18.49 -10.16
CA GLY A 593 -29.26 18.33 -10.97
C GLY A 593 -29.12 19.01 -12.33
N GLU A 594 -29.77 18.48 -13.36
CA GLU A 594 -29.78 19.08 -14.69
C GLU A 594 -30.41 20.48 -14.67
N PHE A 595 -29.79 21.40 -15.40
CA PHE A 595 -30.31 22.74 -15.60
C PHE A 595 -30.77 22.94 -17.06
N THR A 596 -32.01 23.37 -17.24
CA THR A 596 -32.66 23.48 -18.55
C THR A 596 -32.68 24.90 -19.12
N GLY A 597 -32.25 25.88 -18.33
CA GLY A 597 -32.22 27.28 -18.69
C GLY A 597 -33.21 28.18 -17.91
N HIS A 598 -33.00 29.49 -18.00
CA HIS A 598 -33.91 30.54 -17.52
C HIS A 598 -34.99 30.82 -18.55
#